data_ac1b954782dae3ef3b25dc3cc9c818ca
#
_entry.id   ac1b954782dae3ef3b25dc3cc9c818ca
#
_cell.length_a   1.000
_cell.length_b   1.000
_cell.length_c   1.000
_cell.angle_alpha   90.00
_cell.angle_beta   90.00
_cell.angle_gamma   90.00
#
_symmetry.space_group_name_H-M   'P 1'
#
loop_
_entity.id
_entity.type
_entity.pdbx_description
1 polymer ?
#
loop_
_entity_poly.entity_id
_entity_poly.type
_entity_poly.pdbx_seq_one_letter_code
_entity_poly.pdbx_strand_id
1 'polypeptide(L)'
;MKRYLLLCLVLLPSISFAGARHFTFVYEAPTSPPGSIESENWATTRYSNGLSDVVFRNELEFGITEHFQASVYLANWDYTRARDDRGVHYESSSLELIYNLTNPAADPIGISLYQEIAVGRRFFESETKLIAQKNFGPLILAYNLTLEAEWEEEGLRERNGEIQQALGASYELSPRVSIGAEMLHEILLPAWHSSEAENNFFIGPNVSYRGDRWFATVTALAQTTRTEGEPDYQVRLICGFSL
;
A
#
# COMPACT_ATOMS: atom_id res chain seq x y z
N MET A 1 48.60 -31.13 -26.31
CA MET A 1 48.35 -29.84 -25.65
C MET A 1 46.83 -29.57 -25.72
N LYS A 2 46.11 -29.80 -24.62
CA LYS A 2 44.64 -29.52 -24.54
C LYS A 2 44.46 -28.07 -24.04
N ARG A 3 43.88 -27.20 -24.90
CA ARG A 3 43.52 -25.84 -24.52
C ARG A 3 42.16 -25.87 -23.80
N TYR A 4 42.17 -25.58 -22.52
CA TYR A 4 40.95 -25.34 -21.73
C TYR A 4 40.48 -23.91 -22.02
N LEU A 5 39.34 -23.78 -22.70
CA LEU A 5 38.66 -22.51 -22.91
C LEU A 5 37.89 -22.20 -21.60
N LEU A 6 38.41 -21.26 -20.81
CA LEU A 6 37.74 -20.79 -19.61
C LEU A 6 36.63 -19.81 -20.05
N LEU A 7 35.39 -20.29 -20.02
CA LEU A 7 34.21 -19.45 -20.29
C LEU A 7 33.94 -18.63 -19.04
N CYS A 8 34.43 -17.38 -18.99
CA CYS A 8 34.04 -16.42 -17.97
C CYS A 8 32.58 -16.01 -18.24
N LEU A 9 31.67 -16.57 -17.47
CA LEU A 9 30.28 -16.12 -17.41
C LEU A 9 30.30 -14.74 -16.73
N VAL A 10 30.25 -13.66 -17.52
CA VAL A 10 30.06 -12.31 -17.01
C VAL A 10 28.61 -12.21 -16.57
N LEU A 11 28.36 -12.35 -15.29
CA LEU A 11 27.10 -11.98 -14.66
C LEU A 11 27.00 -10.44 -14.77
N LEU A 12 26.34 -9.96 -15.81
CA LEU A 12 25.91 -8.56 -15.87
C LEU A 12 24.88 -8.39 -14.74
N PRO A 13 25.11 -7.45 -13.81
CA PRO A 13 24.10 -7.14 -12.83
C PRO A 13 22.86 -6.66 -13.63
N SER A 14 21.76 -7.34 -13.49
CA SER A 14 20.46 -6.85 -13.93
C SER A 14 20.25 -5.53 -13.19
N ILE A 15 20.11 -4.43 -13.92
CA ILE A 15 19.74 -3.14 -13.33
C ILE A 15 18.26 -3.33 -12.94
N SER A 16 18.03 -3.72 -11.71
CA SER A 16 16.71 -3.72 -11.11
C SER A 16 16.36 -2.25 -10.85
N PHE A 17 15.36 -1.75 -11.56
CA PHE A 17 14.79 -0.45 -11.22
C PHE A 17 13.85 -0.68 -10.03
N ALA A 18 13.90 0.20 -9.04
CA ALA A 18 12.89 0.24 -8.00
C ALA A 18 11.49 0.31 -8.62
N GLY A 19 10.54 -0.37 -8.06
CA GLY A 19 9.14 -0.23 -8.43
C GLY A 19 8.75 1.25 -8.46
N ALA A 20 7.82 1.66 -9.30
CA ALA A 20 7.31 3.01 -9.26
C ALA A 20 5.94 2.95 -8.61
N ARG A 21 5.83 3.40 -7.38
CA ARG A 21 4.53 3.67 -6.80
C ARG A 21 4.12 5.11 -7.13
N HIS A 22 3.04 5.24 -7.91
CA HIS A 22 2.45 6.54 -8.23
C HIS A 22 1.53 7.02 -7.12
N PHE A 23 1.07 6.12 -6.26
CA PHE A 23 0.07 6.36 -5.22
C PHE A 23 0.53 5.83 -3.87
N THR A 24 -0.10 6.32 -2.80
CA THR A 24 0.15 5.81 -1.45
C THR A 24 -1.02 5.06 -0.83
N PHE A 25 -2.25 5.40 -1.20
CA PHE A 25 -3.48 4.72 -0.75
C PHE A 25 -4.04 3.75 -1.80
N VAL A 26 -3.64 3.92 -3.06
CA VAL A 26 -4.10 3.10 -4.17
C VAL A 26 -3.01 2.15 -4.62
N TYR A 27 -3.31 0.86 -4.71
CA TYR A 27 -2.43 -0.14 -5.28
C TYR A 27 -2.53 -0.16 -6.80
N GLU A 28 -1.43 -0.44 -7.44
CA GLU A 28 -1.32 -0.59 -8.90
C GLU A 28 -1.36 -2.07 -9.28
N ALA A 29 -1.86 -2.38 -10.48
CA ALA A 29 -2.06 -3.77 -10.90
C ALA A 29 -0.77 -4.56 -11.19
N PRO A 30 0.32 -3.98 -11.74
CA PRO A 30 1.55 -4.73 -11.97
C PRO A 30 2.19 -5.21 -10.66
N THR A 31 2.75 -6.42 -10.70
CA THR A 31 3.57 -6.99 -9.62
C THR A 31 5.05 -6.67 -9.84
N SER A 32 5.84 -6.78 -8.79
CA SER A 32 7.29 -6.63 -8.84
C SER A 32 7.95 -7.66 -9.75
N PRO A 33 9.02 -7.27 -10.50
CA PRO A 33 9.71 -8.16 -11.42
C PRO A 33 10.25 -9.44 -10.74
N PRO A 34 10.24 -10.60 -11.45
CA PRO A 34 10.75 -11.85 -10.89
C PRO A 34 12.20 -11.72 -10.39
N GLY A 35 12.44 -12.15 -9.16
CA GLY A 35 13.74 -12.11 -8.49
C GLY A 35 14.12 -10.74 -7.92
N SER A 36 13.26 -9.73 -8.01
CA SER A 36 13.46 -8.47 -7.31
C SER A 36 13.19 -8.62 -5.82
N ILE A 37 13.90 -7.83 -5.02
CA ILE A 37 13.64 -7.64 -3.60
C ILE A 37 13.62 -6.13 -3.37
N GLU A 38 12.56 -5.65 -2.72
CA GLU A 38 12.41 -4.25 -2.36
C GLU A 38 12.08 -4.09 -0.88
N SER A 39 12.64 -3.08 -0.23
CA SER A 39 12.24 -2.68 1.11
C SER A 39 11.39 -1.43 1.01
N GLU A 40 10.13 -1.51 1.41
CA GLU A 40 9.24 -0.37 1.54
C GLU A 40 9.05 0.04 2.99
N ASN A 41 8.97 1.34 3.20
CA ASN A 41 8.75 1.94 4.51
C ASN A 41 7.64 2.98 4.40
N TRP A 42 6.57 2.78 5.15
CA TRP A 42 5.38 3.59 5.15
C TRP A 42 5.28 4.39 6.44
N ALA A 43 4.90 5.64 6.34
CA ALA A 43 4.56 6.48 7.47
C ALA A 43 3.25 7.20 7.17
N THR A 44 2.20 6.89 7.92
CA THR A 44 0.89 7.55 7.81
C THR A 44 0.64 8.36 9.06
N THR A 45 0.53 9.66 8.92
CA THR A 45 0.14 10.56 10.02
C THR A 45 -1.31 10.95 9.87
N ARG A 46 -2.09 10.77 10.93
CA ARG A 46 -3.50 11.16 11.02
C ARG A 46 -3.65 12.30 12.02
N TYR A 47 -4.45 13.30 11.65
CA TYR A 47 -4.68 14.49 12.47
C TYR A 47 -6.18 14.68 12.73
N SER A 48 -6.56 14.83 13.99
CA SER A 48 -7.91 15.14 14.42
C SER A 48 -7.88 15.97 15.72
N ASN A 49 -8.45 17.17 15.72
CA ASN A 49 -8.71 18.01 16.93
C ASN A 49 -7.60 18.05 17.99
N GLY A 50 -6.32 18.17 17.58
CA GLY A 50 -5.17 18.21 18.46
C GLY A 50 -4.64 16.83 18.89
N LEU A 51 -5.20 15.75 18.37
CA LEU A 51 -4.66 14.41 18.43
C LEU A 51 -3.89 14.14 17.14
N SER A 52 -2.81 13.43 17.25
CA SER A 52 -2.08 12.89 16.09
C SER A 52 -1.56 11.51 16.42
N ASP A 53 -1.75 10.60 15.53
CA ASP A 53 -1.09 9.31 15.51
C ASP A 53 -0.24 9.17 14.26
N VAL A 54 0.78 8.35 14.35
CA VAL A 54 1.64 8.01 13.22
C VAL A 54 1.76 6.50 13.16
N VAL A 55 1.25 5.92 12.09
CA VAL A 55 1.35 4.48 11.83
C VAL A 55 2.53 4.24 10.89
N PHE A 56 3.36 3.26 11.23
CA PHE A 56 4.49 2.84 10.43
C PHE A 56 4.35 1.38 10.02
N ARG A 57 4.68 1.08 8.75
CA ARG A 57 4.76 -0.28 8.24
C ARG A 57 6.13 -0.46 7.58
N ASN A 58 6.78 -1.56 7.87
CA ASN A 58 8.08 -1.91 7.29
C ASN A 58 7.94 -3.23 6.54
N GLU A 59 8.09 -3.17 5.24
CA GLU A 59 7.82 -4.23 4.29
C GLU A 59 9.09 -4.71 3.60
N LEU A 60 9.16 -6.02 3.35
CA LEU A 60 10.03 -6.64 2.38
C LEU A 60 9.19 -7.31 1.31
N GLU A 61 9.30 -6.81 0.10
CA GLU A 61 8.57 -7.26 -1.07
C GLU A 61 9.46 -8.16 -1.95
N PHE A 62 8.89 -9.25 -2.48
CA PHE A 62 9.57 -10.24 -3.30
C PHE A 62 8.79 -10.48 -4.59
N GLY A 63 9.38 -10.17 -5.74
CA GLY A 63 8.89 -10.59 -7.04
C GLY A 63 9.16 -12.09 -7.25
N ILE A 64 8.12 -12.92 -7.21
CA ILE A 64 8.25 -14.37 -7.31
C ILE A 64 8.17 -14.84 -8.76
N THR A 65 7.15 -14.38 -9.49
CA THR A 65 6.97 -14.62 -10.92
C THR A 65 6.48 -13.34 -11.60
N GLU A 66 6.31 -13.34 -12.92
CA GLU A 66 5.73 -12.20 -13.65
C GLU A 66 4.29 -11.85 -13.22
N HIS A 67 3.61 -12.78 -12.52
CA HIS A 67 2.23 -12.62 -12.08
C HIS A 67 2.04 -12.69 -10.57
N PHE A 68 3.09 -12.99 -9.81
CA PHE A 68 2.94 -13.25 -8.39
C PHE A 68 4.04 -12.57 -7.57
N GLN A 69 3.60 -11.81 -6.60
CA GLN A 69 4.39 -11.10 -5.60
C GLN A 69 3.97 -11.55 -4.21
N ALA A 70 4.91 -11.61 -3.31
CA ALA A 70 4.67 -11.82 -1.89
C ALA A 70 5.44 -10.79 -1.08
N SER A 71 4.84 -10.27 -0.02
CA SER A 71 5.47 -9.32 0.87
C SER A 71 5.31 -9.73 2.33
N VAL A 72 6.29 -9.39 3.14
CA VAL A 72 6.24 -9.58 4.59
C VAL A 72 6.38 -8.22 5.27
N TYR A 73 5.37 -7.82 6.01
CA TYR A 73 5.45 -6.69 6.91
C TYR A 73 6.03 -7.18 8.24
N LEU A 74 7.28 -6.81 8.49
CA LEU A 74 8.03 -7.25 9.67
C LEU A 74 7.42 -6.69 10.96
N ALA A 75 6.95 -5.45 10.90
CA ALA A 75 6.28 -4.79 12.00
C ALA A 75 5.34 -3.71 11.48
N ASN A 76 4.10 -3.76 11.90
CA ASN A 76 3.15 -2.66 11.91
C ASN A 76 3.16 -2.09 13.33
N TRP A 77 3.42 -0.81 13.45
CA TRP A 77 3.49 -0.14 14.76
C TRP A 77 3.01 1.29 14.66
N ASP A 78 2.46 1.79 15.75
CA ASP A 78 1.96 3.15 15.86
C ASP A 78 2.69 3.95 16.94
N TYR A 79 2.67 5.25 16.79
CA TYR A 79 3.01 6.22 17.82
C TYR A 79 1.81 7.11 18.05
N THR A 80 1.14 6.92 19.17
CA THR A 80 0.02 7.77 19.59
C THR A 80 0.49 8.93 20.42
N ARG A 81 -0.03 10.11 20.12
CA ARG A 81 0.13 11.33 20.91
C ARG A 81 -1.24 11.87 21.30
N ALA A 82 -1.84 11.25 22.31
CA ALA A 82 -3.04 11.72 22.97
C ALA A 82 -2.69 12.44 24.29
N ARG A 83 -3.72 13.06 24.91
CA ARG A 83 -3.54 13.80 26.16
C ARG A 83 -3.05 12.91 27.32
N ASP A 84 -3.54 11.68 27.37
CA ASP A 84 -3.31 10.72 28.45
C ASP A 84 -2.58 9.44 27.97
N ASP A 85 -2.30 9.32 26.67
CA ASP A 85 -1.55 8.20 26.11
C ASP A 85 -0.43 8.70 25.19
N ARG A 86 0.78 8.26 25.50
CA ARG A 86 1.98 8.49 24.68
C ARG A 86 2.80 7.23 24.66
N GLY A 87 2.89 6.61 23.54
CA GLY A 87 3.68 5.40 23.41
C GLY A 87 3.89 4.95 21.98
N VAL A 88 4.83 4.03 21.84
CA VAL A 88 5.02 3.24 20.63
C VAL A 88 4.40 1.88 20.90
N HIS A 89 3.48 1.44 20.06
CA HIS A 89 2.83 0.15 20.20
C HIS A 89 3.12 -0.69 18.96
N TYR A 90 3.49 -1.93 19.17
CA TYR A 90 3.52 -2.93 18.11
C TYR A 90 2.11 -3.49 17.97
N GLU A 91 1.59 -3.45 16.77
CA GLU A 91 0.25 -3.94 16.44
C GLU A 91 0.29 -5.37 15.89
N SER A 92 0.97 -5.56 14.76
CA SER A 92 0.95 -6.82 14.04
C SER A 92 2.18 -7.02 13.16
N SER A 93 2.31 -8.23 12.62
CA SER A 93 3.10 -8.54 11.42
C SER A 93 2.17 -9.14 10.39
N SER A 94 2.43 -8.93 9.11
CA SER A 94 1.53 -9.43 8.08
C SER A 94 2.25 -10.07 6.89
N LEU A 95 1.48 -10.91 6.19
CA LEU A 95 1.85 -11.52 4.92
C LEU A 95 0.87 -11.02 3.85
N GLU A 96 1.42 -10.40 2.82
CA GLU A 96 0.70 -9.93 1.65
C GLU A 96 1.00 -10.82 0.44
N LEU A 97 0.00 -11.08 -0.36
CA LEU A 97 0.10 -11.83 -1.61
C LEU A 97 -0.66 -11.08 -2.70
N ILE A 98 0.00 -10.82 -3.83
CA ILE A 98 -0.63 -10.18 -4.99
C ILE A 98 -0.49 -11.11 -6.20
N TYR A 99 -1.61 -11.35 -6.88
CA TYR A 99 -1.65 -12.10 -8.13
C TYR A 99 -2.18 -11.21 -9.26
N ASN A 100 -1.31 -10.92 -10.24
CA ASN A 100 -1.66 -10.14 -11.42
C ASN A 100 -2.32 -11.05 -12.48
N LEU A 101 -3.57 -10.73 -12.85
CA LEU A 101 -4.35 -11.44 -13.86
C LEU A 101 -4.09 -10.88 -15.26
N THR A 102 -4.02 -9.55 -15.39
CA THR A 102 -3.81 -8.86 -16.66
C THR A 102 -2.93 -7.62 -16.45
N ASN A 103 -2.12 -7.28 -17.44
CA ASN A 103 -1.15 -6.18 -17.35
C ASN A 103 -1.67 -4.93 -18.08
N PRO A 104 -1.76 -3.75 -17.45
CA PRO A 104 -2.29 -2.53 -18.05
C PRO A 104 -1.46 -1.99 -19.22
N ALA A 105 -0.23 -2.46 -19.40
CA ALA A 105 0.61 -2.11 -20.55
C ALA A 105 0.32 -2.96 -21.80
N ALA A 106 -0.15 -4.20 -21.62
CA ALA A 106 -0.40 -5.13 -22.69
C ALA A 106 -1.91 -5.35 -22.95
N ASP A 107 -2.71 -5.26 -21.90
CA ASP A 107 -4.15 -5.54 -21.93
C ASP A 107 -4.99 -4.25 -21.87
N PRO A 108 -6.27 -4.30 -22.26
CA PRO A 108 -7.18 -3.16 -22.17
C PRO A 108 -7.30 -2.57 -20.76
N ILE A 109 -7.16 -3.42 -19.73
CA ILE A 109 -7.18 -3.06 -18.30
C ILE A 109 -6.29 -4.04 -17.54
N GLY A 110 -5.51 -3.55 -16.59
CA GLY A 110 -4.77 -4.36 -15.62
C GLY A 110 -5.68 -4.73 -14.46
N ILE A 111 -5.66 -6.00 -14.05
CA ILE A 111 -6.44 -6.52 -12.91
C ILE A 111 -5.50 -7.33 -12.03
N SER A 112 -5.59 -7.12 -10.73
CA SER A 112 -4.89 -7.95 -9.73
C SER A 112 -5.79 -8.26 -8.55
N LEU A 113 -5.52 -9.39 -7.93
CA LEU A 113 -6.11 -9.81 -6.66
C LEU A 113 -5.05 -9.70 -5.57
N TYR A 114 -5.44 -9.18 -4.44
CA TYR A 114 -4.62 -8.96 -3.28
C TYR A 114 -5.24 -9.65 -2.07
N GLN A 115 -4.41 -10.24 -1.24
CA GLN A 115 -4.78 -10.79 0.06
C GLN A 115 -3.69 -10.46 1.08
N GLU A 116 -4.05 -9.85 2.18
CA GLU A 116 -3.20 -9.67 3.35
C GLU A 116 -3.81 -10.39 4.54
N ILE A 117 -2.97 -10.98 5.37
CA ILE A 117 -3.32 -11.51 6.69
C ILE A 117 -2.37 -10.89 7.69
N ALA A 118 -2.90 -10.17 8.65
CA ALA A 118 -2.15 -9.58 9.75
C ALA A 118 -2.46 -10.30 11.06
N VAL A 119 -1.41 -10.50 11.88
CA VAL A 119 -1.50 -11.19 13.16
C VAL A 119 -0.73 -10.43 14.22
N GLY A 120 -1.40 -10.10 15.31
CA GLY A 120 -0.83 -9.47 16.49
C GLY A 120 -1.19 -10.19 17.78
N ARG A 121 -0.85 -9.61 18.92
CA ARG A 121 -1.09 -10.25 20.21
C ARG A 121 -2.56 -10.45 20.54
N ARG A 122 -3.43 -9.50 20.14
CA ARG A 122 -4.88 -9.49 20.34
C ARG A 122 -5.57 -8.95 19.10
N PHE A 123 -4.98 -9.26 17.95
CA PHE A 123 -5.32 -8.68 16.68
C PHE A 123 -5.19 -9.74 15.58
N PHE A 124 -6.21 -9.85 14.76
CA PHE A 124 -6.19 -10.62 13.53
C PHE A 124 -6.98 -9.85 12.49
N GLU A 125 -6.41 -9.69 11.30
CA GLU A 125 -7.05 -9.01 10.18
C GLU A 125 -6.90 -9.84 8.92
N SER A 126 -7.93 -9.79 8.10
CA SER A 126 -7.92 -10.35 6.75
C SER A 126 -8.43 -9.29 5.78
N GLU A 127 -7.54 -8.81 4.93
CA GLU A 127 -7.85 -7.85 3.87
C GLU A 127 -7.82 -8.54 2.51
N THR A 128 -8.88 -8.36 1.71
CA THR A 128 -8.96 -8.81 0.32
C THR A 128 -9.22 -7.60 -0.57
N LYS A 129 -8.44 -7.46 -1.66
CA LYS A 129 -8.55 -6.30 -2.54
C LYS A 129 -8.63 -6.72 -4.01
N LEU A 130 -9.55 -6.11 -4.73
CA LEU A 130 -9.58 -6.13 -6.19
C LEU A 130 -8.94 -4.84 -6.70
N ILE A 131 -7.90 -4.97 -7.50
CA ILE A 131 -7.15 -3.87 -8.08
C ILE A 131 -7.44 -3.80 -9.58
N ALA A 132 -7.79 -2.61 -10.07
CA ALA A 132 -7.97 -2.35 -11.49
C ALA A 132 -7.15 -1.12 -11.91
N GLN A 133 -6.47 -1.19 -13.06
CA GLN A 133 -5.63 -0.10 -13.56
C GLN A 133 -5.79 0.07 -15.07
N LYS A 134 -5.80 1.32 -15.51
CA LYS A 134 -5.77 1.67 -16.93
C LYS A 134 -4.78 2.80 -17.18
N ASN A 135 -3.92 2.58 -18.18
CA ASN A 135 -2.94 3.58 -18.61
C ASN A 135 -3.39 4.24 -19.93
N PHE A 136 -3.32 5.57 -20.00
CA PHE A 136 -3.59 6.40 -21.17
C PHE A 136 -2.35 7.25 -21.49
N GLY A 137 -1.34 6.62 -22.08
CA GLY A 137 -0.03 7.26 -22.24
C GLY A 137 0.56 7.60 -20.86
N PRO A 138 0.83 8.88 -20.55
CA PRO A 138 1.39 9.30 -19.26
C PRO A 138 0.36 9.38 -18.13
N LEU A 139 -0.94 9.22 -18.41
CA LEU A 139 -2.00 9.22 -17.40
C LEU A 139 -2.27 7.80 -16.92
N ILE A 140 -2.13 7.59 -15.63
CA ILE A 140 -2.42 6.34 -14.93
C ILE A 140 -3.67 6.53 -14.08
N LEU A 141 -4.66 5.67 -14.28
CA LEU A 141 -5.85 5.58 -13.44
C LEU A 141 -5.86 4.22 -12.75
N ALA A 142 -6.02 4.22 -11.45
CA ALA A 142 -6.11 2.99 -10.66
C ALA A 142 -7.29 3.06 -9.69
N TYR A 143 -7.95 1.92 -9.47
CA TYR A 143 -9.07 1.76 -8.56
C TYR A 143 -8.88 0.48 -7.73
N ASN A 144 -9.16 0.57 -6.44
CA ASN A 144 -9.17 -0.57 -5.55
C ASN A 144 -10.53 -0.68 -4.85
N LEU A 145 -11.04 -1.90 -4.76
CA LEU A 145 -12.13 -2.27 -3.87
C LEU A 145 -11.57 -3.22 -2.82
N THR A 146 -11.60 -2.81 -1.58
CA THR A 146 -11.10 -3.57 -0.42
C THR A 146 -12.27 -4.05 0.43
N LEU A 147 -12.15 -5.28 0.91
CA LEU A 147 -12.98 -5.85 1.96
C LEU A 147 -12.06 -6.28 3.08
N GLU A 148 -12.27 -5.73 4.25
CA GLU A 148 -11.49 -6.02 5.45
C GLU A 148 -12.38 -6.59 6.55
N ALA A 149 -11.83 -7.54 7.27
CA ALA A 149 -12.45 -8.13 8.45
C ALA A 149 -11.39 -8.21 9.54
N GLU A 150 -11.69 -7.60 10.66
CA GLU A 150 -10.82 -7.45 11.81
C GLU A 150 -11.42 -8.10 13.05
N TRP A 151 -10.56 -8.69 13.87
CA TRP A 151 -10.88 -9.25 15.17
C TRP A 151 -9.86 -8.75 16.18
N GLU A 152 -10.37 -8.16 17.24
CA GLU A 152 -9.56 -7.57 18.29
C GLU A 152 -9.93 -8.11 19.68
N GLU A 153 -9.28 -7.56 20.68
CA GLU A 153 -9.46 -7.84 22.11
C GLU A 153 -9.07 -9.26 22.54
N GLU A 154 -9.23 -9.52 23.82
CA GLU A 154 -8.90 -10.80 24.40
C GLU A 154 -9.80 -11.93 23.88
N GLY A 155 -9.19 -12.90 23.20
CA GLY A 155 -9.90 -14.00 22.55
C GLY A 155 -10.58 -13.62 21.24
N LEU A 156 -10.13 -12.51 20.60
CA LEU A 156 -10.61 -12.04 19.29
C LEU A 156 -12.15 -11.90 19.25
N ARG A 157 -12.73 -11.27 20.26
CA ARG A 157 -14.18 -11.18 20.44
C ARG A 157 -14.80 -9.96 19.80
N GLU A 158 -14.06 -8.87 19.76
CA GLU A 158 -14.47 -7.68 19.01
C GLU A 158 -14.30 -7.94 17.53
N ARG A 159 -15.24 -7.48 16.73
CA ARG A 159 -15.27 -7.75 15.29
C ARG A 159 -15.65 -6.47 14.57
N ASN A 160 -14.82 -6.05 13.65
CA ASN A 160 -15.10 -4.91 12.81
C ASN A 160 -14.92 -5.31 11.35
N GLY A 161 -15.51 -4.56 10.47
CA GLY A 161 -15.33 -4.72 9.04
C GLY A 161 -15.20 -3.38 8.38
N GLU A 162 -14.54 -3.37 7.23
CA GLU A 162 -14.45 -2.19 6.40
C GLU A 162 -14.65 -2.55 4.93
N ILE A 163 -15.38 -1.70 4.23
CA ILE A 163 -15.43 -1.69 2.77
C ILE A 163 -14.76 -0.39 2.33
N GLN A 164 -13.64 -0.50 1.64
CA GLN A 164 -12.89 0.66 1.18
C GLN A 164 -12.89 0.71 -0.36
N GLN A 165 -13.08 1.91 -0.89
CA GLN A 165 -12.90 2.22 -2.29
C GLN A 165 -11.83 3.30 -2.42
N ALA A 166 -10.78 3.01 -3.16
CA ALA A 166 -9.72 3.97 -3.41
C ALA A 166 -9.59 4.21 -4.93
N LEU A 167 -9.47 5.46 -5.33
CA LEU A 167 -9.28 5.87 -6.72
C LEU A 167 -8.08 6.81 -6.81
N GLY A 168 -7.17 6.50 -7.73
CA GLY A 168 -5.99 7.31 -8.02
C GLY A 168 -5.95 7.75 -9.48
N ALA A 169 -5.54 9.00 -9.70
CA ALA A 169 -5.18 9.52 -11.01
C ALA A 169 -3.80 10.18 -10.92
N SER A 170 -2.84 9.72 -11.69
CA SER A 170 -1.47 10.23 -11.70
C SER A 170 -1.01 10.52 -13.12
N TYR A 171 -0.31 11.62 -13.32
CA TYR A 171 0.25 12.02 -14.60
C TYR A 171 1.78 12.09 -14.52
N GLU A 172 2.46 11.31 -15.34
CA GLU A 172 3.92 11.31 -15.46
C GLU A 172 4.41 12.56 -16.20
N LEU A 173 4.93 13.53 -15.46
CA LEU A 173 5.56 14.73 -16.01
C LEU A 173 6.91 14.41 -16.66
N SER A 174 7.57 13.40 -16.17
CA SER A 174 8.83 12.86 -16.67
C SER A 174 8.99 11.40 -16.22
N PRO A 175 9.99 10.64 -16.72
CA PRO A 175 10.25 9.29 -16.25
C PRO A 175 10.55 9.17 -14.74
N ARG A 176 10.79 10.30 -14.07
CA ARG A 176 11.15 10.35 -12.63
C ARG A 176 10.14 11.05 -11.74
N VAL A 177 9.22 11.83 -12.30
CA VAL A 177 8.31 12.65 -11.52
C VAL A 177 6.90 12.49 -12.02
N SER A 178 5.97 12.17 -11.14
CA SER A 178 4.54 12.21 -11.39
C SER A 178 3.81 13.02 -10.33
N ILE A 179 2.69 13.60 -10.74
CA ILE A 179 1.77 14.32 -9.88
C ILE A 179 0.36 13.79 -10.09
N GLY A 180 -0.45 13.81 -9.04
CA GLY A 180 -1.79 13.27 -9.15
C GLY A 180 -2.68 13.65 -7.98
N ALA A 181 -3.73 12.85 -7.84
CA ALA A 181 -4.65 12.92 -6.70
C ALA A 181 -5.15 11.52 -6.36
N GLU A 182 -5.45 11.33 -5.09
CA GLU A 182 -6.07 10.11 -4.57
C GLU A 182 -7.36 10.46 -3.83
N MET A 183 -8.31 9.55 -3.90
CA MET A 183 -9.58 9.58 -3.19
C MET A 183 -9.73 8.27 -2.42
N LEU A 184 -10.19 8.37 -1.19
CA LEU A 184 -10.46 7.25 -0.32
C LEU A 184 -11.87 7.37 0.23
N HIS A 185 -12.66 6.32 0.08
CA HIS A 185 -13.98 6.19 0.67
C HIS A 185 -14.01 4.94 1.53
N GLU A 186 -14.18 5.12 2.83
CA GLU A 186 -14.21 4.10 3.84
C GLU A 186 -15.65 3.95 4.38
N ILE A 187 -16.12 2.73 4.45
CA ILE A 187 -17.40 2.36 5.05
C ILE A 187 -17.08 1.41 6.19
N LEU A 188 -17.02 1.96 7.39
CA LEU A 188 -16.79 1.19 8.62
C LEU A 188 -18.05 0.45 9.02
N LEU A 189 -17.90 -0.80 9.43
CA LEU A 189 -18.99 -1.70 9.81
C LEU A 189 -18.74 -2.23 11.23
N PRO A 190 -19.03 -1.43 12.27
CA PRO A 190 -18.88 -1.86 13.66
C PRO A 190 -19.63 -3.16 13.92
N ALA A 191 -18.97 -4.12 14.54
CA ALA A 191 -19.49 -5.46 14.78
C ALA A 191 -20.13 -6.14 13.54
N TRP A 192 -19.70 -5.74 12.34
CA TRP A 192 -20.26 -6.13 11.03
C TRP A 192 -21.72 -5.74 10.81
N HIS A 193 -22.21 -4.72 11.51
CA HIS A 193 -23.58 -4.25 11.40
C HIS A 193 -23.71 -3.13 10.37
N SER A 194 -24.37 -3.38 9.27
CA SER A 194 -24.60 -2.35 8.23
C SER A 194 -25.54 -1.22 8.67
N SER A 195 -26.32 -1.43 9.72
CA SER A 195 -27.19 -0.38 10.30
C SER A 195 -26.42 0.68 11.10
N GLU A 196 -25.18 0.37 11.48
CA GLU A 196 -24.28 1.25 12.23
C GLU A 196 -23.11 1.73 11.36
N ALA A 197 -23.21 1.56 10.03
CA ALA A 197 -22.17 1.91 9.09
C ALA A 197 -21.85 3.40 9.10
N GLU A 198 -20.57 3.72 9.24
CA GLU A 198 -20.03 5.08 9.15
C GLU A 198 -19.33 5.26 7.80
N ASN A 199 -19.47 6.45 7.20
CA ASN A 199 -18.90 6.73 5.90
C ASN A 199 -17.93 7.89 5.98
N ASN A 200 -16.69 7.63 5.59
CA ASN A 200 -15.62 8.61 5.56
C ASN A 200 -15.13 8.80 4.13
N PHE A 201 -14.98 10.04 3.73
CA PHE A 201 -14.54 10.37 2.39
C PHE A 201 -13.37 11.36 2.45
N PHE A 202 -12.25 10.95 1.87
CA PHE A 202 -11.02 11.72 1.81
C PHE A 202 -10.60 11.95 0.38
N ILE A 203 -10.00 13.11 0.08
CA ILE A 203 -9.44 13.42 -1.22
C ILE A 203 -8.24 14.36 -1.06
N GLY A 204 -7.27 14.21 -1.93
CA GLY A 204 -6.14 15.13 -1.93
C GLY A 204 -5.07 14.82 -2.97
N PRO A 205 -4.09 15.73 -3.11
CA PRO A 205 -3.01 15.62 -4.08
C PRO A 205 -1.95 14.61 -3.64
N ASN A 206 -1.24 14.08 -4.64
CA ASN A 206 -0.04 13.30 -4.44
C ASN A 206 1.10 13.74 -5.38
N VAL A 207 2.32 13.38 -4.99
CA VAL A 207 3.50 13.50 -5.82
C VAL A 207 4.39 12.28 -5.60
N SER A 208 4.94 11.73 -6.69
CA SER A 208 5.87 10.62 -6.67
C SER A 208 7.18 10.98 -7.36
N TYR A 209 8.27 10.53 -6.79
CA TYR A 209 9.60 10.62 -7.37
C TYR A 209 10.26 9.25 -7.44
N ARG A 210 10.80 8.90 -8.62
CA ARG A 210 11.57 7.68 -8.88
C ARG A 210 13.03 8.02 -9.11
N GLY A 211 13.91 7.50 -8.25
CA GLY A 211 15.34 7.43 -8.47
C GLY A 211 15.74 6.18 -9.26
N ASP A 212 17.04 5.86 -9.26
CA ASP A 212 17.54 4.68 -9.98
C ASP A 212 17.31 3.37 -9.19
N ARG A 213 17.39 3.43 -7.84
CA ARG A 213 17.20 2.30 -6.94
C ARG A 213 16.30 2.61 -5.76
N TRP A 214 15.55 3.69 -5.82
CA TRP A 214 14.65 4.11 -4.75
C TRP A 214 13.51 4.95 -5.34
N PHE A 215 12.41 4.98 -4.62
CA PHE A 215 11.33 5.94 -4.89
C PHE A 215 10.81 6.54 -3.59
N ALA A 216 10.08 7.63 -3.71
CA ALA A 216 9.31 8.21 -2.63
C ALA A 216 8.02 8.79 -3.18
N THR A 217 6.90 8.48 -2.54
CA THR A 217 5.58 8.99 -2.89
C THR A 217 4.93 9.55 -1.65
N VAL A 218 4.35 10.74 -1.75
CA VAL A 218 3.62 11.38 -0.66
C VAL A 218 2.23 11.79 -1.13
N THR A 219 1.23 11.53 -0.29
CA THR A 219 -0.16 11.94 -0.49
C THR A 219 -0.65 12.64 0.76
N ALA A 220 -1.41 13.72 0.58
CA ALA A 220 -2.08 14.43 1.66
C ALA A 220 -3.58 14.46 1.36
N LEU A 221 -4.36 13.77 2.18
CA LEU A 221 -5.82 13.69 2.05
C LEU A 221 -6.50 14.55 3.11
N ALA A 222 -7.58 15.22 2.72
CA ALA A 222 -8.49 15.94 3.62
C ALA A 222 -9.84 15.22 3.66
N GLN A 223 -10.40 15.08 4.87
CA GLN A 223 -11.74 14.54 5.06
C GLN A 223 -12.77 15.53 4.53
N THR A 224 -13.76 15.05 3.78
CA THR A 224 -14.84 15.88 3.23
C THR A 224 -16.20 15.62 3.89
N THR A 225 -16.38 14.49 4.54
CA THR A 225 -17.62 14.09 5.25
C THR A 225 -17.79 14.78 6.60
N ARG A 226 -16.68 15.12 7.29
CA ARG A 226 -16.65 15.68 8.64
C ARG A 226 -17.25 14.76 9.69
N THR A 227 -16.97 13.47 9.57
CA THR A 227 -17.37 12.46 10.55
C THR A 227 -16.59 12.68 11.86
N GLU A 228 -17.31 12.77 12.99
CA GLU A 228 -16.68 12.93 14.31
C GLU A 228 -15.91 11.65 14.68
N GLY A 229 -14.77 11.81 15.30
CA GLY A 229 -13.91 10.68 15.68
C GLY A 229 -12.87 10.31 14.62
N GLU A 230 -13.13 10.65 13.38
CA GLU A 230 -12.24 10.38 12.27
C GLU A 230 -11.22 11.51 12.01
N PRO A 231 -10.06 11.22 11.40
CA PRO A 231 -9.04 12.23 11.16
C PRO A 231 -9.51 13.30 10.15
N ASP A 232 -9.27 14.57 10.47
CA ASP A 232 -9.52 15.68 9.54
C ASP A 232 -8.59 15.61 8.32
N TYR A 233 -7.35 15.14 8.53
CA TYR A 233 -6.31 15.01 7.50
C TYR A 233 -5.51 13.72 7.70
N GLN A 234 -5.11 13.12 6.58
CA GLN A 234 -4.16 12.01 6.54
C GLN A 234 -3.01 12.35 5.60
N VAL A 235 -1.77 12.16 6.05
CA VAL A 235 -0.59 12.29 5.20
C VAL A 235 0.17 10.98 5.23
N ARG A 236 0.34 10.36 4.06
CA ARG A 236 1.12 9.12 3.92
C ARG A 236 2.35 9.36 3.05
N LEU A 237 3.48 8.90 3.54
CA LEU A 237 4.74 8.81 2.81
C LEU A 237 5.09 7.33 2.65
N ILE A 238 5.46 6.93 1.44
CA ILE A 238 6.07 5.62 1.16
C ILE A 238 7.44 5.86 0.54
N CYS A 239 8.44 5.16 1.04
CA CYS A 239 9.78 5.13 0.46
C CYS A 239 10.20 3.68 0.21
N GLY A 240 10.56 3.34 -1.04
CA GLY A 240 11.03 2.02 -1.43
C GLY A 240 12.49 2.05 -1.89
N PHE A 241 13.20 0.95 -1.63
CA PHE A 241 14.60 0.75 -1.98
C PHE A 241 14.79 -0.64 -2.56
N SER A 242 15.27 -0.73 -3.82
CA SER A 242 15.67 -2.00 -4.42
C SER A 242 16.97 -2.52 -3.77
N LEU A 243 16.97 -3.77 -3.33
CA LEU A 243 18.06 -4.45 -2.64
C LEU A 243 18.92 -5.30 -3.58
#